data_76b3ccc27b82c4d76a8240eb606174da
#
_entry.id   76b3ccc27b82c4d76a8240eb606174da
#
_cell.length_a   1.000
_cell.length_b   1.000
_cell.length_c   1.000
_cell.angle_alpha   90.00
_cell.angle_beta   90.00
_cell.angle_gamma   90.00
#
_symmetry.space_group_name_H-M   'P 1'
#
loop_
_entity.id
_entity.type
_entity.pdbx_description
1 polymer ?
#
loop_
_entity_poly.entity_id
_entity_poly.type
_entity_poly.pdbx_seq_one_letter_code
_entity_poly.pdbx_strand_id
1 'polypeptide(L)'
;RPTTEAEIAEYKSFLAEGLVAPTNMELYIINADGTGLRQLTHLGKANWAPFFLPDGKKIIFSSNHAAPRGYQFNLYTINLDGTGLEQVTFDKTFDSFPMFSPDGKKISFSSNRNNGGTRSTNLFVADWVD
;
A
#
# COMPACT_ATOMS: atom_id res chain seq x y z
N ARG A 1 2.64 10.33 13.74
CA ARG A 1 2.19 10.61 15.11
C ARG A 1 1.31 11.85 15.06
N PRO A 2 0.08 11.82 15.62
CA PRO A 2 -0.80 12.99 15.59
C PRO A 2 -0.15 14.15 16.36
N THR A 3 -0.26 15.35 15.83
CA THR A 3 0.42 16.56 16.37
C THR A 3 -0.57 17.66 16.74
N THR A 4 -1.75 17.70 16.13
CA THR A 4 -2.79 18.68 16.46
C THR A 4 -3.82 18.11 17.45
N GLU A 5 -4.53 18.97 18.16
CA GLU A 5 -5.60 18.55 19.09
C GLU A 5 -6.70 17.75 18.38
N ALA A 6 -7.07 18.15 17.16
CA ALA A 6 -8.07 17.45 16.37
C ALA A 6 -7.60 16.04 15.96
N GLU A 7 -6.35 15.91 15.49
CA GLU A 7 -5.75 14.60 15.16
C GLU A 7 -5.62 13.70 16.39
N ILE A 8 -5.29 14.28 17.55
CA ILE A 8 -5.20 13.54 18.82
C ILE A 8 -6.57 13.04 19.25
N ALA A 9 -7.61 13.86 19.13
CA ALA A 9 -8.97 13.48 19.46
C ALA A 9 -9.50 12.36 18.55
N GLU A 10 -9.29 12.47 17.22
CA GLU A 10 -9.62 11.43 16.25
C GLU A 10 -8.86 10.13 16.52
N TYR A 11 -7.56 10.21 16.76
CA TYR A 11 -6.73 9.04 17.10
C TYR A 11 -7.24 8.32 18.35
N LYS A 12 -7.59 9.07 19.40
CA LYS A 12 -8.15 8.49 20.63
C LYS A 12 -9.50 7.84 20.40
N SER A 13 -10.36 8.43 19.56
CA SER A 13 -11.66 7.87 19.20
C SER A 13 -11.51 6.52 18.49
N PHE A 14 -10.65 6.43 17.46
CA PHE A 14 -10.36 5.17 16.79
C PHE A 14 -9.74 4.13 17.71
N LEU A 15 -8.81 4.56 18.58
CA LEU A 15 -8.14 3.67 19.51
C LEU A 15 -9.11 3.06 20.54
N ALA A 16 -10.13 3.81 20.96
CA ALA A 16 -11.18 3.31 21.85
C ALA A 16 -12.02 2.19 21.20
N GLU A 17 -12.09 2.17 19.86
CA GLU A 17 -12.75 1.12 19.08
C GLU A 17 -11.79 0.00 18.65
N GLY A 18 -10.53 0.02 19.10
CA GLY A 18 -9.50 -0.93 18.70
C GLY A 18 -8.98 -0.71 17.28
N LEU A 19 -9.18 0.49 16.73
CA LEU A 19 -8.79 0.86 15.37
C LEU A 19 -7.66 1.88 15.36
N VAL A 20 -6.94 1.94 14.26
CA VAL A 20 -5.96 2.99 13.96
C VAL A 20 -6.19 3.46 12.52
N ALA A 21 -6.36 4.77 12.35
CA ALA A 21 -6.42 5.33 11.00
C ALA A 21 -5.06 5.22 10.31
N PRO A 22 -5.01 4.90 9.00
CA PRO A 22 -3.79 5.00 8.22
C PRO A 22 -3.35 6.47 8.19
N THR A 23 -2.17 6.72 8.75
CA THR A 23 -1.56 8.05 8.82
C THR A 23 -0.46 8.21 7.79
N ASN A 24 0.39 9.21 7.92
CA ASN A 24 1.55 9.38 7.05
C ASN A 24 2.54 8.23 7.26
N MET A 25 2.57 7.32 6.30
CA MET A 25 3.48 6.18 6.23
C MET A 25 4.19 6.19 4.89
N GLU A 26 5.50 6.07 4.92
CA GLU A 26 6.35 5.98 3.74
C GLU A 26 7.12 4.66 3.75
N LEU A 27 7.52 4.21 2.57
CA LEU A 27 8.33 3.01 2.43
C LEU A 27 9.81 3.34 2.64
N TYR A 28 10.50 2.44 3.29
CA TYR A 28 11.94 2.49 3.49
C TYR A 28 12.58 1.19 3.00
N ILE A 29 13.80 1.28 2.54
CA ILE A 29 14.66 0.15 2.20
C ILE A 29 15.82 0.12 3.18
N ILE A 30 16.15 -1.08 3.63
CA ILE A 30 17.29 -1.36 4.49
C ILE A 30 17.96 -2.66 4.05
N ASN A 31 19.26 -2.76 4.16
CA ASN A 31 19.99 -4.01 3.92
C ASN A 31 19.66 -5.04 5.01
N ALA A 32 19.77 -6.32 4.69
CA ALA A 32 19.48 -7.40 5.64
C ALA A 32 20.38 -7.37 6.88
N ASP A 33 21.56 -6.78 6.80
CA ASP A 33 22.48 -6.56 7.93
C ASP A 33 22.15 -5.32 8.78
N GLY A 34 21.09 -4.58 8.44
CA GLY A 34 20.66 -3.39 9.15
C GLY A 34 21.32 -2.09 8.69
N THR A 35 22.20 -2.14 7.70
CA THR A 35 22.83 -0.94 7.15
C THR A 35 22.06 -0.34 5.97
N GLY A 36 22.41 0.87 5.55
CA GLY A 36 21.89 1.47 4.33
C GLY A 36 20.41 1.84 4.36
N LEU A 37 19.84 2.13 5.54
CA LEU A 37 18.46 2.60 5.65
C LEU A 37 18.26 3.87 4.82
N ARG A 38 17.31 3.84 3.90
CA ARG A 38 16.90 5.01 3.12
C ARG A 38 15.40 5.02 2.87
N GLN A 39 14.84 6.19 2.77
CA GLN A 39 13.43 6.37 2.41
C GLN A 39 13.27 6.17 0.90
N LEU A 40 12.26 5.37 0.51
CA LEU A 40 11.97 5.06 -0.89
C LEU A 40 10.87 5.98 -1.45
N THR A 41 9.79 6.20 -0.69
CA THR A 41 8.66 7.01 -1.13
C THR A 41 8.57 8.34 -0.37
N HIS A 42 8.11 9.39 -1.06
CA HIS A 42 7.88 10.73 -0.51
C HIS A 42 6.51 11.23 -1.01
N LEU A 43 5.49 10.36 -0.93
CA LEU A 43 4.18 10.59 -1.55
C LEU A 43 3.18 11.23 -0.60
N GLY A 44 3.46 11.17 0.70
CA GLY A 44 2.51 11.55 1.73
C GLY A 44 1.36 10.54 1.89
N LYS A 45 0.46 10.82 2.81
CA LYS A 45 -0.62 9.93 3.20
C LYS A 45 -0.11 8.53 3.61
N ALA A 46 -0.74 7.44 3.21
CA ALA A 46 -0.37 6.09 3.62
C ALA A 46 0.14 5.26 2.44
N ASN A 47 1.36 4.77 2.56
CA ASN A 47 2.03 3.88 1.62
C ASN A 47 2.51 2.66 2.39
N TRP A 48 1.97 1.47 2.08
CA TRP A 48 2.22 0.28 2.87
C TRP A 48 2.22 -1.01 2.05
N ALA A 49 2.37 -2.16 2.73
CA ALA A 49 2.34 -3.49 2.16
C ALA A 49 3.25 -3.67 0.92
N PRO A 50 4.55 -3.32 1.03
CA PRO A 50 5.47 -3.47 -0.08
C PRO A 50 5.82 -4.94 -0.34
N PHE A 51 6.03 -5.25 -1.61
CA PHE A 51 6.54 -6.54 -2.06
C PHE A 51 7.51 -6.34 -3.23
N PHE A 52 8.63 -7.05 -3.24
CA PHE A 52 9.56 -6.99 -4.37
C PHE A 52 8.96 -7.70 -5.59
N LEU A 53 9.12 -7.10 -6.78
CA LEU A 53 8.89 -7.84 -8.00
C LEU A 53 9.92 -8.99 -8.12
N PRO A 54 9.56 -10.08 -8.79
CA PRO A 54 10.43 -11.26 -8.87
C PRO A 54 11.84 -11.02 -9.43
N ASP A 55 11.98 -10.01 -10.30
CA ASP A 55 13.28 -9.61 -10.85
C ASP A 55 14.14 -8.75 -9.87
N GLY A 56 13.56 -8.37 -8.73
CA GLY A 56 14.21 -7.55 -7.71
C GLY A 56 14.48 -6.10 -8.09
N LYS A 57 13.93 -5.59 -9.21
CA LYS A 57 14.21 -4.24 -9.71
C LYS A 57 13.19 -3.19 -9.26
N LYS A 58 11.99 -3.63 -8.94
CA LYS A 58 10.89 -2.77 -8.52
C LYS A 58 10.24 -3.30 -7.24
N ILE A 59 9.49 -2.43 -6.59
CA ILE A 59 8.59 -2.77 -5.49
C ILE A 59 7.16 -2.43 -5.93
N ILE A 60 6.22 -3.34 -5.67
CA ILE A 60 4.79 -3.06 -5.72
C ILE A 60 4.30 -2.77 -4.30
N PHE A 61 3.39 -1.83 -4.14
CA PHE A 61 2.85 -1.43 -2.84
C PHE A 61 1.46 -0.85 -2.96
N SER A 62 0.77 -0.71 -1.85
CA SER A 62 -0.55 -0.10 -1.76
C SER A 62 -0.44 1.34 -1.27
N SER A 63 -1.20 2.25 -1.88
CA SER A 63 -1.16 3.67 -1.55
C SER A 63 -2.50 4.36 -1.77
N ASN A 64 -2.79 5.32 -0.90
CA ASN A 64 -3.91 6.25 -1.04
C ASN A 64 -3.46 7.69 -1.37
N HIS A 65 -2.18 7.89 -1.78
CA HIS A 65 -1.63 9.24 -1.98
C HIS A 65 -2.41 10.06 -3.01
N ALA A 66 -2.87 9.44 -4.10
CA ALA A 66 -3.65 10.09 -5.16
C ALA A 66 -5.16 10.05 -4.91
N ALA A 67 -5.62 9.39 -3.86
CA ALA A 67 -7.04 9.19 -3.61
C ALA A 67 -7.70 10.46 -3.05
N PRO A 68 -8.93 10.80 -3.48
CA PRO A 68 -9.70 11.88 -2.87
C PRO A 68 -10.18 11.54 -1.45
N ARG A 69 -10.30 10.24 -1.13
CA ARG A 69 -10.75 9.72 0.17
C ARG A 69 -9.73 8.77 0.76
N GLY A 70 -9.54 8.83 2.08
CA GLY A 70 -8.48 8.10 2.78
C GLY A 70 -8.58 6.57 2.76
N TYR A 71 -9.75 5.99 2.47
CA TYR A 71 -9.95 4.54 2.41
C TYR A 71 -9.76 3.94 1.01
N GLN A 72 -9.56 4.77 0.00
CA GLN A 72 -9.32 4.31 -1.37
C GLN A 72 -7.84 4.07 -1.58
N PHE A 73 -7.46 2.81 -1.66
CA PHE A 73 -6.09 2.38 -1.93
C PHE A 73 -6.00 1.71 -3.29
N ASN A 74 -4.94 2.02 -4.02
CA ASN A 74 -4.59 1.32 -5.25
C ASN A 74 -3.16 0.78 -5.18
N LEU A 75 -2.85 -0.15 -6.05
CA LEU A 75 -1.51 -0.71 -6.19
C LEU A 75 -0.67 0.15 -7.12
N TYR A 76 0.58 0.35 -6.75
CA TYR A 76 1.60 1.10 -7.49
C TYR A 76 2.89 0.31 -7.54
N THR A 77 3.68 0.51 -8.59
CA THR A 77 5.07 0.07 -8.66
C THR A 77 6.01 1.26 -8.63
N ILE A 78 7.22 1.05 -8.12
CA ILE A 78 8.28 2.05 -8.06
C ILE A 78 9.64 1.36 -8.20
N ASN A 79 10.59 2.01 -8.87
CA ASN A 79 11.97 1.55 -8.93
C ASN A 79 12.65 1.66 -7.56
N LEU A 80 13.70 0.86 -7.33
CA LEU A 80 14.43 0.88 -6.06
C LEU A 80 15.14 2.20 -5.76
N ASP A 81 15.36 3.04 -6.76
CA ASP A 81 15.93 4.39 -6.60
C ASP A 81 14.86 5.48 -6.31
N GLY A 82 13.58 5.09 -6.25
CA GLY A 82 12.47 6.00 -6.01
C GLY A 82 11.89 6.68 -7.26
N THR A 83 12.39 6.34 -8.45
CA THR A 83 11.87 6.84 -9.73
C THR A 83 10.84 5.89 -10.34
N GLY A 84 10.17 6.32 -11.41
CA GLY A 84 9.30 5.44 -12.21
C GLY A 84 8.06 4.97 -11.45
N LEU A 85 7.45 5.82 -10.63
CA LEU A 85 6.17 5.52 -9.99
C LEU A 85 5.09 5.30 -11.06
N GLU A 86 4.43 4.15 -10.99
CA GLU A 86 3.41 3.74 -11.95
C GLU A 86 2.21 3.13 -11.21
N GLN A 87 1.00 3.54 -11.59
CA GLN A 87 -0.23 3.00 -11.02
C GLN A 87 -0.61 1.70 -11.72
N VAL A 88 -0.93 0.67 -10.95
CA VAL A 88 -1.27 -0.68 -11.43
C VAL A 88 -2.77 -0.95 -11.40
N THR A 89 -3.45 -0.54 -10.33
CA THR A 89 -4.91 -0.68 -10.21
C THR A 89 -5.59 0.67 -10.12
N PHE A 90 -6.84 0.74 -10.62
CA PHE A 90 -7.59 1.99 -10.79
C PHE A 90 -8.99 1.92 -10.16
N ASP A 91 -9.19 1.00 -9.24
CA ASP A 91 -10.48 0.82 -8.58
C ASP A 91 -10.73 1.94 -7.55
N LYS A 92 -12.01 2.23 -7.29
CA LYS A 92 -12.43 3.23 -6.30
C LYS A 92 -12.55 2.64 -4.89
N THR A 93 -12.11 1.43 -4.70
CA THR A 93 -12.23 0.67 -3.47
C THR A 93 -10.88 0.56 -2.76
N PHE A 94 -10.64 -0.52 -2.07
CA PHE A 94 -9.42 -0.80 -1.33
C PHE A 94 -8.70 -1.98 -2.00
N ASP A 95 -7.53 -1.73 -2.56
CA ASP A 95 -6.62 -2.75 -3.06
C ASP A 95 -5.34 -2.73 -2.24
N SER A 96 -4.93 -3.87 -1.69
CA SER A 96 -3.74 -3.96 -0.85
C SER A 96 -3.14 -5.37 -0.80
N PHE A 97 -2.01 -5.49 -0.09
CA PHE A 97 -1.29 -6.73 0.15
C PHE A 97 -0.92 -7.48 -1.12
N PRO A 98 -0.26 -6.82 -2.09
CA PRO A 98 0.15 -7.48 -3.32
C PRO A 98 1.27 -8.48 -3.05
N MET A 99 1.21 -9.63 -3.71
CA MET A 99 2.26 -10.65 -3.68
C MET A 99 2.39 -11.29 -5.06
N PHE A 100 3.61 -11.57 -5.47
CA PHE A 100 3.87 -12.30 -6.71
C PHE A 100 4.05 -13.80 -6.47
N SER A 101 3.65 -14.60 -7.46
CA SER A 101 4.07 -15.99 -7.54
C SER A 101 5.58 -16.08 -7.74
N PRO A 102 6.24 -17.18 -7.30
CA PRO A 102 7.70 -17.33 -7.45
C PRO A 102 8.19 -17.24 -8.90
N ASP A 103 7.37 -17.64 -9.86
CA ASP A 103 7.68 -17.56 -11.29
C ASP A 103 7.40 -16.19 -11.92
N GLY A 104 6.86 -15.24 -11.13
CA GLY A 104 6.55 -13.87 -11.56
C GLY A 104 5.37 -13.74 -12.51
N LYS A 105 4.62 -14.81 -12.76
CA LYS A 105 3.53 -14.80 -13.76
C LYS A 105 2.18 -14.41 -13.20
N LYS A 106 2.02 -14.46 -11.88
CA LYS A 106 0.76 -14.13 -11.23
C LYS A 106 0.98 -13.17 -10.07
N ILE A 107 -0.02 -12.34 -9.86
CA ILE A 107 -0.13 -11.48 -8.68
C ILE A 107 -1.39 -11.86 -7.89
N SER A 108 -1.27 -11.93 -6.58
CA SER A 108 -2.41 -11.97 -5.67
C SER A 108 -2.51 -10.66 -4.91
N PHE A 109 -3.71 -10.22 -4.62
CA PHE A 109 -3.96 -9.03 -3.80
C PHE A 109 -5.33 -9.11 -3.14
N SER A 110 -5.48 -8.39 -2.05
CA SER A 110 -6.77 -8.26 -1.35
C SER A 110 -7.52 -7.05 -1.89
N SER A 111 -8.83 -7.22 -2.10
CA SER A 111 -9.68 -6.13 -2.57
C SER A 111 -11.11 -6.27 -2.05
N ASN A 112 -11.77 -5.15 -1.85
CA ASN A 112 -13.19 -5.12 -1.56
C ASN A 112 -14.06 -4.76 -2.78
N ARG A 113 -13.48 -4.84 -3.98
CA ARG A 113 -14.24 -4.76 -5.24
C ARG A 113 -15.24 -5.91 -5.35
N ASN A 114 -16.33 -5.69 -6.08
CA ASN A 114 -17.33 -6.73 -6.37
C ASN A 114 -17.87 -7.45 -5.12
N ASN A 115 -17.93 -6.77 -3.99
CA ASN A 115 -18.37 -7.34 -2.71
C ASN A 115 -19.90 -7.33 -2.51
N GLY A 116 -20.67 -6.96 -3.54
CA GLY A 116 -22.12 -6.89 -3.46
C GLY A 116 -22.66 -5.82 -2.51
N GLY A 117 -21.86 -4.79 -2.23
CA GLY A 117 -22.22 -3.72 -1.28
C GLY A 117 -21.99 -4.08 0.19
N THR A 118 -21.36 -5.21 0.47
CA THR A 118 -20.95 -5.63 1.82
C THR A 118 -19.65 -4.93 2.24
N ARG A 119 -19.12 -5.27 3.42
CA ARG A 119 -17.78 -4.84 3.88
C ARG A 119 -16.71 -5.92 3.65
N SER A 120 -17.03 -6.94 2.86
CA SER A 120 -16.11 -8.06 2.62
C SER A 120 -14.92 -7.64 1.79
N THR A 121 -13.75 -8.10 2.21
CA THR A 121 -12.51 -8.06 1.45
C THR A 121 -12.17 -9.48 1.01
N ASN A 122 -11.91 -9.68 -0.27
CA ASN A 122 -11.61 -10.97 -0.85
C ASN A 122 -10.21 -11.00 -1.46
N LEU A 123 -9.68 -12.19 -1.64
CA LEU A 123 -8.43 -12.42 -2.34
C LEU A 123 -8.69 -12.57 -3.84
N PHE A 124 -7.93 -11.84 -4.63
CA PHE A 124 -7.93 -11.90 -6.10
C PHE A 124 -6.59 -12.39 -6.60
N VAL A 125 -6.63 -13.11 -7.71
CA VAL A 125 -5.43 -13.54 -8.43
C VAL A 125 -5.59 -13.11 -9.90
N ALA A 126 -4.54 -12.54 -10.45
CA ALA A 126 -4.49 -12.12 -11.86
C ALA A 126 -3.18 -12.55 -12.51
N ASP A 127 -3.20 -12.70 -13.82
CA ASP A 127 -1.98 -12.87 -14.60
C ASP A 127 -1.22 -11.54 -14.63
N TRP A 128 0.10 -11.61 -14.46
CA TRP A 128 0.99 -10.48 -14.62
C TRP A 128 1.61 -10.49 -16.00
N VAL A 129 1.42 -9.40 -16.72
CA VAL A 129 2.03 -9.16 -18.04
C VAL A 129 2.91 -7.91 -17.94
N ASP A 130 4.12 -8.07 -18.41
CA ASP A 130 5.09 -6.96 -18.51
C ASP A 130 4.76 -6.03 -19.69
#